data_763ff0d11b49561513cc84be6b70ce2e
#
_entry.id   763ff0d11b49561513cc84be6b70ce2e
#
_cell.length_a   1.000
_cell.length_b   1.000
_cell.length_c   1.000
_cell.angle_alpha   90.00
_cell.angle_beta   90.00
_cell.angle_gamma   90.00
#
_symmetry.space_group_name_H-M   'P 1'
#
loop_
_entity.id
_entity.type
_entity.pdbx_description
1 polymer ?
#
loop_
_entity_poly.entity_id
_entity_poly.type
_entity_poly.pdbx_seq_one_letter_code
_entity_poly.pdbx_strand_id
1 'polypeptide(L)'
;PYGGKEVRAIVDFKFDDNATAHAGRSVTVLRMDTIRTKDMAPSLSDNDKVYGNDPLELINSWTTVWEDNYLTLHFQTGFGGNKTHYINLIQTAKDTLELRQNANGDTDGPISNGLIAFRLKDISPDDGNHIILKWKSYRGVKTIKLSDLRK
;
A
#
# COMPACT_ATOMS: atom_id res chain seq x y z
N PRO A 1 -15.31 4.38 -14.29
CA PRO A 1 -15.62 4.55 -12.85
C PRO A 1 -14.44 5.11 -12.06
N TYR A 2 -13.19 5.05 -12.58
CA TYR A 2 -11.99 5.52 -11.87
C TYR A 2 -11.45 6.85 -12.43
N GLY A 3 -12.25 7.60 -13.16
CA GLY A 3 -11.87 8.90 -13.73
C GLY A 3 -10.71 8.84 -14.72
N GLY A 4 -10.52 7.70 -15.41
CA GLY A 4 -9.40 7.47 -16.32
C GLY A 4 -8.05 7.23 -15.64
N LYS A 5 -8.01 7.13 -14.30
CA LYS A 5 -6.78 6.82 -13.54
C LYS A 5 -6.59 5.31 -13.45
N GLU A 6 -5.35 4.90 -13.60
CA GLU A 6 -4.91 3.54 -13.32
C GLU A 6 -5.07 3.19 -11.85
N VAL A 7 -5.53 1.99 -11.53
CA VAL A 7 -5.68 1.49 -10.16
C VAL A 7 -5.08 0.09 -10.05
N ARG A 8 -4.67 -0.28 -8.86
CA ARG A 8 -4.23 -1.65 -8.55
C ARG A 8 -5.44 -2.54 -8.33
N ALA A 9 -5.31 -3.81 -8.66
CA ALA A 9 -6.31 -4.83 -8.40
C ALA A 9 -5.66 -6.17 -8.02
N ILE A 10 -6.41 -6.98 -7.27
CA ILE A 10 -6.12 -8.42 -7.11
C ILE A 10 -6.97 -9.13 -8.15
N VAL A 11 -6.33 -10.00 -8.92
CA VAL A 11 -6.97 -10.72 -10.02
C VAL A 11 -6.76 -12.22 -9.83
N ASP A 12 -7.86 -12.96 -9.74
CA ASP A 12 -7.87 -14.41 -9.84
C ASP A 12 -8.10 -14.79 -11.30
N PHE A 13 -7.23 -15.59 -11.84
CA PHE A 13 -7.30 -16.02 -13.23
C PHE A 13 -6.86 -17.47 -13.40
N LYS A 14 -7.25 -18.06 -14.50
CA LYS A 14 -6.72 -19.35 -14.98
C LYS A 14 -6.09 -19.16 -16.36
N PHE A 15 -5.06 -19.94 -16.64
CA PHE A 15 -4.48 -20.01 -17.99
C PHE A 15 -5.44 -20.76 -18.91
N ASP A 16 -5.56 -20.30 -20.15
CA ASP A 16 -6.31 -20.98 -21.18
C ASP A 16 -5.43 -22.10 -21.78
N ASP A 17 -5.95 -23.33 -21.80
CA ASP A 17 -5.22 -24.54 -22.21
C ASP A 17 -4.76 -24.54 -23.69
N ASN A 18 -5.31 -23.63 -24.51
CA ASN A 18 -5.06 -23.56 -25.96
C ASN A 18 -4.21 -22.33 -26.40
N ALA A 19 -3.51 -21.68 -25.50
CA ALA A 19 -2.70 -20.51 -25.84
C ALA A 19 -1.42 -20.93 -26.59
N THR A 20 -1.40 -20.72 -27.92
CA THR A 20 -0.20 -20.85 -28.74
C THR A 20 0.89 -19.84 -28.30
N ALA A 21 2.11 -20.32 -28.12
CA ALA A 21 3.22 -19.73 -27.37
C ALA A 21 3.88 -18.47 -28.00
N HIS A 22 3.23 -17.68 -28.84
CA HIS A 22 3.92 -16.61 -29.57
C HIS A 22 3.64 -15.17 -29.15
N ALA A 23 2.71 -14.92 -28.20
CA ALA A 23 2.39 -13.55 -27.75
C ALA A 23 1.99 -13.45 -26.28
N GLY A 24 2.58 -14.23 -25.39
CA GLY A 24 2.15 -14.32 -24.01
C GLY A 24 1.06 -15.39 -23.81
N ARG A 25 0.81 -15.73 -22.55
CA ARG A 25 -0.25 -16.70 -22.22
C ARG A 25 -1.59 -15.99 -22.12
N SER A 26 -2.59 -16.49 -22.83
CA SER A 26 -3.97 -16.08 -22.65
C SER A 26 -4.50 -16.55 -21.30
N VAL A 27 -5.26 -15.71 -20.64
CA VAL A 27 -5.85 -16.00 -19.32
C VAL A 27 -7.33 -15.64 -19.33
N THR A 28 -8.12 -16.44 -18.63
CA THR A 28 -9.50 -16.10 -18.29
C THR A 28 -9.55 -15.54 -16.88
N VAL A 29 -9.96 -14.29 -16.73
CA VAL A 29 -10.15 -13.65 -15.43
C VAL A 29 -11.39 -14.24 -14.77
N LEU A 30 -11.24 -14.78 -13.57
CA LEU A 30 -12.31 -15.35 -12.76
C LEU A 30 -12.91 -14.34 -11.80
N ARG A 31 -12.05 -13.50 -11.20
CA ARG A 31 -12.43 -12.45 -10.26
C ARG A 31 -11.43 -11.31 -10.31
N MET A 32 -11.91 -10.10 -10.10
CA MET A 32 -11.08 -8.91 -9.98
C MET A 32 -11.61 -8.00 -8.88
N ASP A 33 -10.80 -7.76 -7.84
CA ASP A 33 -11.08 -6.84 -6.76
C ASP A 33 -10.14 -5.65 -6.86
N THR A 34 -10.67 -4.45 -7.04
CA THR A 34 -9.86 -3.23 -7.08
C THR A 34 -9.38 -2.83 -5.70
N ILE A 35 -8.12 -2.39 -5.62
CA ILE A 35 -7.53 -1.85 -4.41
C ILE A 35 -7.64 -0.32 -4.46
N ARG A 36 -8.03 0.29 -3.34
CA ARG A 36 -8.01 1.76 -3.23
C ARG A 36 -6.59 2.26 -3.51
N THR A 37 -6.42 2.98 -4.62
CA THR A 37 -5.12 3.47 -5.08
C THR A 37 -5.07 4.99 -4.97
N LYS A 38 -4.05 5.50 -4.26
CA LYS A 38 -3.84 6.92 -3.97
C LYS A 38 -2.49 7.40 -4.47
N ASP A 39 -2.37 8.70 -4.65
CA ASP A 39 -1.07 9.34 -4.79
C ASP A 39 -0.43 9.51 -3.39
N MET A 40 0.90 9.61 -3.32
CA MET A 40 1.59 10.00 -2.11
C MET A 40 1.19 11.40 -1.69
N ALA A 41 1.12 11.62 -0.39
CA ALA A 41 0.88 12.93 0.18
C ALA A 41 2.23 13.68 0.35
N PRO A 42 2.24 15.02 0.27
CA PRO A 42 3.45 15.79 0.53
C PRO A 42 3.87 15.69 1.99
N SER A 43 5.18 15.60 2.26
CA SER A 43 5.70 15.75 3.61
C SER A 43 5.63 17.21 4.05
N LEU A 44 5.10 17.46 5.24
CA LEU A 44 4.86 18.77 5.81
C LEU A 44 5.69 18.97 7.08
N SER A 45 5.73 20.20 7.59
CA SER A 45 6.42 20.51 8.86
C SER A 45 5.76 19.86 10.09
N ASP A 46 4.46 19.60 10.03
CA ASP A 46 3.70 18.93 11.09
C ASP A 46 2.82 17.82 10.49
N ASN A 47 3.47 16.69 10.17
CA ASN A 47 2.80 15.53 9.61
C ASN A 47 1.84 14.88 10.61
N ASP A 48 2.12 14.93 11.91
CA ASP A 48 1.28 14.33 12.95
C ASP A 48 -0.08 15.02 13.00
N LYS A 49 -0.08 16.34 12.93
CA LYS A 49 -1.31 17.13 12.97
C LYS A 49 -2.17 16.93 11.70
N VAL A 50 -1.54 16.84 10.54
CA VAL A 50 -2.26 16.79 9.27
C VAL A 50 -2.69 15.37 8.89
N TYR A 51 -1.79 14.39 9.05
CA TYR A 51 -2.02 13.01 8.61
C TYR A 51 -2.34 12.04 9.75
N GLY A 52 -2.25 12.51 10.99
CA GLY A 52 -2.40 11.69 12.18
C GLY A 52 -1.17 10.85 12.48
N ASN A 53 -1.23 10.18 13.63
CA ASN A 53 -0.18 9.28 14.10
C ASN A 53 -0.80 8.11 14.89
N ASP A 54 -2.00 7.69 14.48
CA ASP A 54 -2.65 6.52 15.06
C ASP A 54 -1.96 5.24 14.63
N PRO A 55 -1.87 4.23 15.52
CA PRO A 55 -1.16 3.00 15.20
C PRO A 55 -1.93 2.11 14.24
N LEU A 56 -1.19 1.40 13.39
CA LEU A 56 -1.66 0.27 12.60
C LEU A 56 -0.58 -0.81 12.53
N GLU A 57 -0.93 -2.02 12.13
CA GLU A 57 0.06 -3.07 11.84
C GLU A 57 0.10 -3.36 10.36
N LEU A 58 1.31 -3.49 9.83
CA LEU A 58 1.51 -4.05 8.49
C LEU A 58 1.56 -5.57 8.57
N ILE A 59 0.85 -6.20 7.64
CA ILE A 59 0.90 -7.63 7.43
C ILE A 59 1.93 -7.90 6.33
N ASN A 60 3.04 -8.54 6.71
CA ASN A 60 4.06 -8.95 5.76
C ASN A 60 3.57 -10.20 5.01
N SER A 61 2.91 -9.99 3.89
CA SER A 61 2.34 -11.02 3.02
C SER A 61 2.65 -10.69 1.56
N TRP A 62 2.28 -11.56 0.63
CA TRP A 62 2.45 -11.35 -0.81
C TRP A 62 1.73 -10.08 -1.32
N THR A 63 0.76 -9.56 -0.57
CA THR A 63 0.04 -8.32 -0.88
C THR A 63 0.73 -7.06 -0.35
N THR A 64 1.79 -7.19 0.48
CA THR A 64 2.66 -6.07 0.87
C THR A 64 3.87 -6.05 -0.06
N VAL A 65 3.77 -5.28 -1.13
CA VAL A 65 4.68 -5.38 -2.27
C VAL A 65 4.96 -4.03 -2.91
N TRP A 66 6.21 -3.83 -3.30
CA TRP A 66 6.64 -2.73 -4.17
C TRP A 66 6.93 -3.27 -5.57
N GLU A 67 6.20 -2.79 -6.57
CA GLU A 67 6.36 -3.13 -7.99
C GLU A 67 5.75 -2.05 -8.89
N ASP A 68 6.29 -1.85 -10.09
CA ASP A 68 5.75 -0.93 -11.11
C ASP A 68 5.45 0.48 -10.64
N ASN A 69 6.30 1.05 -9.77
CA ASN A 69 6.07 2.32 -9.12
C ASN A 69 4.81 2.37 -8.23
N TYR A 70 4.33 1.22 -7.77
CA TYR A 70 3.28 1.11 -6.77
C TYR A 70 3.79 0.41 -5.52
N LEU A 71 3.40 0.95 -4.38
CA LEU A 71 3.51 0.27 -3.09
C LEU A 71 2.11 -0.17 -2.67
N THR A 72 1.87 -1.48 -2.69
CA THR A 72 0.64 -2.07 -2.17
C THR A 72 0.89 -2.57 -0.76
N LEU A 73 -0.01 -2.25 0.16
CA LEU A 73 0.13 -2.56 1.57
C LEU A 73 -1.10 -3.28 2.10
N HIS A 74 -0.86 -4.36 2.82
CA HIS A 74 -1.85 -5.04 3.64
C HIS A 74 -1.65 -4.60 5.09
N PHE A 75 -2.68 -4.05 5.71
CA PHE A 75 -2.59 -3.55 7.07
C PHE A 75 -3.78 -4.00 7.92
N GLN A 76 -3.60 -3.91 9.24
CA GLN A 76 -4.64 -4.11 10.23
C GLN A 76 -4.71 -2.90 11.16
N THR A 77 -5.92 -2.53 11.55
CA THR A 77 -6.17 -1.48 12.54
C THR A 77 -7.46 -1.76 13.30
N GLY A 78 -7.58 -1.22 14.52
CA GLY A 78 -8.86 -1.17 15.22
C GLY A 78 -9.83 -0.29 14.43
N PHE A 79 -11.06 -0.77 14.22
CA PHE A 79 -12.06 -0.08 13.43
C PHE A 79 -13.45 -0.28 14.05
N GLY A 80 -13.98 0.77 14.66
CA GLY A 80 -15.32 0.77 15.25
C GLY A 80 -16.45 0.93 14.24
N GLY A 81 -16.12 1.31 13.01
CA GLY A 81 -17.09 1.48 11.93
C GLY A 81 -17.85 2.80 11.96
N ASN A 82 -17.49 3.72 12.86
CA ASN A 82 -18.21 4.97 13.07
C ASN A 82 -17.62 6.15 12.33
N LYS A 83 -16.35 6.08 11.95
CA LYS A 83 -15.63 7.17 11.30
C LYS A 83 -14.71 6.68 10.18
N THR A 84 -14.38 7.57 9.26
CA THR A 84 -13.45 7.28 8.18
C THR A 84 -12.01 7.31 8.71
N HIS A 85 -11.25 6.26 8.44
CA HIS A 85 -9.81 6.23 8.63
C HIS A 85 -9.11 6.77 7.39
N TYR A 86 -8.20 7.71 7.57
CA TYR A 86 -7.36 8.26 6.50
C TYR A 86 -5.98 7.65 6.59
N ILE A 87 -5.58 6.92 5.56
CA ILE A 87 -4.24 6.34 5.42
C ILE A 87 -3.49 7.14 4.36
N ASN A 88 -2.31 7.63 4.69
CA ASN A 88 -1.46 8.39 3.80
C ASN A 88 -0.04 7.86 3.81
N LEU A 89 0.65 7.99 2.67
CA LEU A 89 2.06 7.69 2.52
C LEU A 89 2.78 8.98 2.19
N ILE A 90 3.83 9.30 2.95
CA ILE A 90 4.68 10.47 2.73
C ILE A 90 6.12 10.02 2.53
N GLN A 91 6.91 10.81 1.81
CA GLN A 91 8.35 10.59 1.67
C GLN A 91 9.09 11.45 2.70
N THR A 92 9.91 10.82 3.54
CA THR A 92 10.69 11.51 4.58
C THR A 92 12.18 11.58 4.26
N ALA A 93 12.67 10.71 3.36
CA ALA A 93 14.01 10.77 2.77
C ALA A 93 13.98 10.19 1.35
N LYS A 94 15.09 10.22 0.62
CA LYS A 94 15.16 9.78 -0.78
C LYS A 94 14.66 8.35 -0.99
N ASP A 95 14.98 7.46 -0.05
CA ASP A 95 14.65 6.03 -0.04
C ASP A 95 13.65 5.65 1.06
N THR A 96 13.16 6.61 1.84
CA THR A 96 12.37 6.34 3.04
C THR A 96 10.96 6.90 2.93
N LEU A 97 10.01 6.02 3.10
CA LEU A 97 8.58 6.30 3.13
C LEU A 97 8.02 6.11 4.52
N GLU A 98 7.02 6.89 4.88
CA GLU A 98 6.33 6.76 6.15
C GLU A 98 4.82 6.64 5.93
N LEU A 99 4.25 5.53 6.46
CA LEU A 99 2.82 5.30 6.46
C LEU A 99 2.19 5.94 7.68
N ARG A 100 1.16 6.72 7.45
CA ARG A 100 0.44 7.50 8.46
C ARG A 100 -1.03 7.13 8.49
N GLN A 101 -1.60 7.08 9.69
CA GLN A 101 -3.03 6.89 9.89
C GLN A 101 -3.61 8.00 10.77
N ASN A 102 -4.78 8.51 10.34
CA ASN A 102 -5.70 9.25 11.20
C ASN A 102 -7.00 8.45 11.26
N ALA A 103 -7.25 7.86 12.41
CA ALA A 103 -8.46 7.08 12.68
C ALA A 103 -9.64 7.95 13.12
N ASN A 104 -9.46 9.26 13.24
CA ASN A 104 -10.48 10.20 13.74
C ASN A 104 -11.07 9.80 15.11
N GLY A 105 -10.26 9.15 15.97
CA GLY A 105 -10.68 8.65 17.28
C GLY A 105 -11.54 7.39 17.23
N ASP A 106 -11.53 6.64 16.11
CA ASP A 106 -12.23 5.36 15.94
C ASP A 106 -11.26 4.18 16.07
N THR A 107 -10.59 4.07 17.21
CA THR A 107 -9.52 3.10 17.47
C THR A 107 -9.93 1.89 18.29
N ASP A 108 -11.10 1.92 18.95
CA ASP A 108 -11.49 0.96 19.97
C ASP A 108 -12.37 -0.21 19.43
N GLY A 109 -12.47 -0.33 18.13
CA GLY A 109 -13.22 -1.39 17.46
C GLY A 109 -12.43 -2.69 17.27
N PRO A 110 -13.08 -3.71 16.71
CA PRO A 110 -12.42 -4.95 16.35
C PRO A 110 -11.30 -4.69 15.33
N ILE A 111 -10.29 -5.56 15.34
CA ILE A 111 -9.21 -5.51 14.36
C ILE A 111 -9.78 -5.85 12.97
N SER A 112 -9.62 -4.94 12.05
CA SER A 112 -10.04 -5.07 10.65
C SER A 112 -8.84 -4.99 9.71
N ASN A 113 -8.94 -5.71 8.60
CA ASN A 113 -7.92 -5.72 7.55
C ASN A 113 -8.26 -4.73 6.45
N GLY A 114 -7.24 -4.15 5.85
CA GLY A 114 -7.37 -3.28 4.69
C GLY A 114 -6.24 -3.48 3.69
N LEU A 115 -6.55 -3.22 2.42
CA LEU A 115 -5.59 -3.10 1.35
C LEU A 115 -5.61 -1.68 0.80
N ILE A 116 -4.43 -1.12 0.60
CA ILE A 116 -4.27 0.20 -0.01
C ILE A 116 -3.03 0.18 -0.91
N ALA A 117 -3.08 0.90 -2.01
CA ALA A 117 -1.94 1.07 -2.89
C ALA A 117 -1.63 2.56 -3.06
N PHE A 118 -0.34 2.87 -3.17
CA PHE A 118 0.16 4.21 -3.43
C PHE A 118 0.98 4.24 -4.71
N ARG A 119 0.72 5.24 -5.57
CA ARG A 119 1.61 5.55 -6.69
C ARG A 119 2.84 6.23 -6.14
N LEU A 120 3.99 5.59 -6.32
CA LEU A 120 5.27 6.15 -5.92
C LEU A 120 5.75 7.16 -6.96
N LYS A 121 6.26 8.29 -6.49
CA LYS A 121 6.81 9.33 -7.33
C LYS A 121 8.11 9.84 -6.72
N ASP A 122 9.12 10.04 -7.57
CA ASP A 122 10.41 10.64 -7.18
C ASP A 122 11.15 9.87 -6.07
N ILE A 123 10.95 8.54 -6.02
CA ILE A 123 11.67 7.65 -5.10
C ILE A 123 13.03 7.31 -5.68
N SER A 124 14.08 7.47 -4.87
CA SER A 124 15.44 7.05 -5.20
C SER A 124 15.85 5.94 -4.23
N PRO A 125 15.72 4.66 -4.63
CA PRO A 125 16.14 3.53 -3.81
C PRO A 125 17.62 3.59 -3.45
N ASP A 126 18.02 2.85 -2.41
CA ASP A 126 19.42 2.65 -2.08
C ASP A 126 20.16 1.85 -3.17
N ASP A 127 21.50 1.71 -3.06
CA ASP A 127 22.33 1.00 -4.03
C ASP A 127 21.95 -0.48 -4.20
N GLY A 128 21.24 -1.06 -3.23
CA GLY A 128 20.67 -2.40 -3.27
C GLY A 128 19.26 -2.48 -3.85
N ASN A 129 18.75 -1.39 -4.42
CA ASN A 129 17.38 -1.26 -4.91
C ASN A 129 16.32 -1.52 -3.84
N HIS A 130 16.54 -0.94 -2.66
CA HIS A 130 15.60 -1.03 -1.54
C HIS A 130 15.00 0.33 -1.20
N ILE A 131 13.78 0.29 -0.68
CA ILE A 131 13.15 1.38 0.03
C ILE A 131 12.91 0.98 1.49
N ILE A 132 12.89 1.96 2.37
CA ILE A 132 12.55 1.78 3.78
C ILE A 132 11.13 2.25 3.98
N LEU A 133 10.27 1.38 4.49
CA LEU A 133 8.93 1.76 4.92
C LEU A 133 8.89 1.82 6.44
N LYS A 134 8.46 2.95 6.96
CA LYS A 134 8.31 3.23 8.40
C LYS A 134 6.84 3.43 8.73
N TRP A 135 6.41 2.98 9.90
CA TRP A 135 5.06 3.21 10.42
C TRP A 135 5.01 3.16 11.94
N LYS A 136 3.97 3.73 12.52
CA LYS A 136 3.67 3.56 13.93
C LYS A 136 2.82 2.31 14.12
N SER A 137 3.37 1.33 14.82
CA SER A 137 2.64 0.14 15.26
C SER A 137 2.09 0.32 16.67
N TYR A 138 1.25 -0.60 17.14
CA TYR A 138 0.78 -0.63 18.53
C TYR A 138 1.92 -0.83 19.56
N ARG A 139 3.10 -1.27 19.10
CA ARG A 139 4.30 -1.52 19.92
C ARG A 139 5.42 -0.52 19.67
N GLY A 140 5.12 0.63 19.08
CA GLY A 140 6.10 1.65 18.74
C GLY A 140 6.37 1.74 17.23
N VAL A 141 7.36 2.54 16.86
CA VAL A 141 7.74 2.72 15.46
C VAL A 141 8.45 1.48 14.94
N LYS A 142 8.02 1.01 13.78
CA LYS A 142 8.62 -0.11 13.05
C LYS A 142 9.10 0.32 11.67
N THR A 143 10.05 -0.43 11.14
CA THR A 143 10.58 -0.27 9.78
C THR A 143 10.72 -1.61 9.09
N ILE A 144 10.57 -1.63 7.77
CA ILE A 144 10.86 -2.77 6.90
C ILE A 144 11.60 -2.29 5.66
N LYS A 145 12.55 -3.09 5.18
CA LYS A 145 13.16 -2.92 3.86
C LYS A 145 12.36 -3.68 2.82
N LEU A 146 12.01 -3.01 1.74
CA LEU A 146 11.30 -3.59 0.60
C LEU A 146 12.17 -3.48 -0.65
N SER A 147 12.24 -4.56 -1.40
CA SER A 147 12.88 -4.60 -2.72
C SER A 147 11.84 -4.51 -3.82
N ASP A 148 12.21 -3.90 -4.95
CA ASP A 148 11.37 -3.93 -6.15
C ASP A 148 11.34 -5.37 -6.69
N LEU A 149 10.16 -5.95 -6.84
CA LEU A 149 9.99 -7.33 -7.32
C LEU A 149 10.33 -7.53 -8.80
N ARG A 150 10.51 -6.45 -9.56
CA ARG A 150 10.77 -6.50 -11.01
C ARG A 150 12.21 -6.19 -11.42
N LYS A 151 13.10 -6.05 -10.47
CA LYS A 151 14.53 -5.81 -10.75
C LYS A 151 15.42 -6.91 -10.24
#